data_b8d41eed8d2c07ad112b646e1e9f3381
#
_entry.id   b8d41eed8d2c07ad112b646e1e9f3381
#
_cell.length_a   1.000
_cell.length_b   1.000
_cell.length_c   1.000
_cell.angle_alpha   90.00
_cell.angle_beta   90.00
_cell.angle_gamma   90.00
#
_symmetry.space_group_name_H-M   'P 1'
#
loop_
_entity.id
_entity.type
_entity.pdbx_description
1 polymer ?
#
loop_
_entity_poly.entity_id
_entity_poly.type
_entity_poly.pdbx_seq_one_letter_code
_entity_poly.pdbx_strand_id
1 'polypeptide(L)'
;MLRIAIIDDHFIYRKGLTYILQQNFPQLEVLERNSGAGNETALLHFNPHVILMHLENIHEREGFMLSSKFKSLFTGVPLIIYEENANYNKALKGLRAKVDAYLDKNCDQDEFVKCVKTVLDGKNYLCASVQQHIIEQVIKRKIPLKTPGLLSLRESEIARLIRDGERTSGIALLLGLKSSTISTVKATIYAKLGVSNVVELRNKMAQLTE
;
A
#
# COMPACT_ATOMS: atom_id res chain seq x y z
N MET A 1 9.21 7.00 -29.22
CA MET A 1 8.91 8.28 -28.57
C MET A 1 8.19 7.99 -27.25
N LEU A 2 8.74 8.44 -26.12
CA LEU A 2 8.17 8.23 -24.78
C LEU A 2 6.97 9.19 -24.61
N ARG A 3 5.85 8.72 -24.07
CA ARG A 3 4.65 9.53 -23.79
C ARG A 3 4.33 9.46 -22.29
N ILE A 4 4.33 10.61 -21.63
CA ILE A 4 4.03 10.73 -20.20
C ILE A 4 2.85 11.68 -20.01
N ALA A 5 1.84 11.25 -19.26
CA ALA A 5 0.72 12.11 -18.88
C ALA A 5 0.90 12.63 -17.46
N ILE A 6 0.65 13.90 -17.24
CA ILE A 6 0.70 14.55 -15.92
C ILE A 6 -0.68 15.11 -15.60
N ILE A 7 -1.25 14.67 -14.49
CA ILE A 7 -2.55 15.13 -13.97
C ILE A 7 -2.31 15.80 -12.61
N ASP A 8 -2.37 17.12 -12.58
CA ASP A 8 -2.19 17.95 -11.38
C ASP A 8 -2.92 19.29 -11.58
N ASP A 9 -3.57 19.79 -10.56
CA ASP A 9 -4.27 21.09 -10.64
C ASP A 9 -3.31 22.29 -10.57
N HIS A 10 -2.09 22.10 -10.03
CA HIS A 10 -1.08 23.15 -9.93
C HIS A 10 -0.31 23.35 -11.24
N PHE A 11 -0.70 24.37 -11.99
CA PHE A 11 -0.10 24.69 -13.28
C PHE A 11 1.44 24.80 -13.23
N ILE A 12 1.98 25.54 -12.27
CA ILE A 12 3.43 25.76 -12.15
C ILE A 12 4.16 24.45 -11.88
N TYR A 13 3.59 23.59 -11.03
CA TYR A 13 4.19 22.29 -10.73
C TYR A 13 4.20 21.38 -11.97
N ARG A 14 3.09 21.31 -12.70
CA ARG A 14 3.05 20.55 -13.98
C ARG A 14 4.15 21.03 -14.95
N LYS A 15 4.34 22.35 -15.10
CA LYS A 15 5.39 22.91 -15.97
C LYS A 15 6.78 22.56 -15.49
N GLY A 16 7.02 22.58 -14.18
CA GLY A 16 8.28 22.13 -13.57
C GLY A 16 8.56 20.66 -13.86
N LEU A 17 7.59 19.78 -13.64
CA LEU A 17 7.72 18.35 -13.96
C LEU A 17 7.98 18.11 -15.44
N THR A 18 7.24 18.80 -16.32
CA THR A 18 7.44 18.70 -17.78
C THR A 18 8.87 19.09 -18.15
N TYR A 19 9.37 20.19 -17.61
CA TYR A 19 10.73 20.65 -17.86
C TYR A 19 11.78 19.61 -17.40
N ILE A 20 11.66 19.09 -16.17
CA ILE A 20 12.56 18.07 -15.65
C ILE A 20 12.55 16.81 -16.52
N LEU A 21 11.37 16.36 -16.92
CA LEU A 21 11.21 15.19 -17.77
C LEU A 21 11.87 15.40 -19.15
N GLN A 22 11.68 16.56 -19.78
CA GLN A 22 12.31 16.89 -21.08
C GLN A 22 13.84 16.92 -21.01
N GLN A 23 14.41 17.35 -19.88
CA GLN A 23 15.87 17.33 -19.69
C GLN A 23 16.46 15.92 -19.54
N ASN A 24 15.66 14.95 -19.05
CA ASN A 24 16.15 13.62 -18.68
C ASN A 24 15.71 12.50 -19.62
N PHE A 25 14.73 12.75 -20.49
CA PHE A 25 14.18 11.75 -21.41
C PHE A 25 14.15 12.33 -22.85
N PRO A 26 15.04 11.87 -23.72
CA PRO A 26 15.03 12.31 -25.12
C PRO A 26 13.77 11.81 -25.83
N GLN A 27 13.28 12.59 -26.79
CA GLN A 27 12.08 12.30 -27.60
C GLN A 27 10.82 12.06 -26.73
N LEU A 28 10.62 12.92 -25.73
CA LEU A 28 9.48 12.89 -24.84
C LEU A 28 8.33 13.75 -25.37
N GLU A 29 7.12 13.19 -25.30
CA GLU A 29 5.86 13.91 -25.46
C GLU A 29 5.12 13.92 -24.12
N VAL A 30 4.62 15.08 -23.69
CA VAL A 30 3.92 15.24 -22.41
C VAL A 30 2.50 15.73 -22.64
N LEU A 31 1.53 15.02 -22.08
CA LEU A 31 0.15 15.47 -21.95
C LEU A 31 -0.07 16.06 -20.55
N GLU A 32 -0.31 17.35 -20.46
CA GLU A 32 -0.63 18.03 -19.22
C GLU A 32 -2.14 18.22 -19.06
N ARG A 33 -2.69 17.83 -17.91
CA ARG A 33 -4.11 17.98 -17.57
C ARG A 33 -4.28 18.40 -16.11
N ASN A 34 -5.37 19.06 -15.80
CA ASN A 34 -5.88 19.21 -14.44
C ASN A 34 -6.76 18.00 -14.08
N SER A 35 -7.17 17.87 -12.82
CA SER A 35 -7.97 16.74 -12.32
C SER A 35 -9.45 16.77 -12.75
N GLY A 36 -9.81 17.56 -13.75
CA GLY A 36 -11.18 17.70 -14.25
C GLY A 36 -11.70 16.49 -15.07
N ALA A 37 -12.98 16.56 -15.44
CA ALA A 37 -13.63 15.58 -16.29
C ALA A 37 -13.00 15.47 -17.69
N GLY A 38 -13.12 14.30 -18.31
CA GLY A 38 -12.63 14.04 -19.67
C GLY A 38 -11.17 13.60 -19.77
N ASN A 39 -10.48 13.43 -18.65
CA ASN A 39 -9.10 12.93 -18.65
C ASN A 39 -8.99 11.52 -19.23
N GLU A 40 -9.96 10.65 -18.98
CA GLU A 40 -9.96 9.27 -19.49
C GLU A 40 -9.91 9.24 -21.01
N THR A 41 -10.77 10.04 -21.69
CA THR A 41 -10.80 10.12 -23.16
C THR A 41 -9.48 10.70 -23.71
N ALA A 42 -8.97 11.78 -23.10
CA ALA A 42 -7.70 12.38 -23.51
C ALA A 42 -6.52 11.41 -23.37
N LEU A 43 -6.46 10.66 -22.26
CA LEU A 43 -5.44 9.66 -22.01
C LEU A 43 -5.54 8.48 -22.97
N LEU A 44 -6.75 8.01 -23.29
CA LEU A 44 -6.94 6.93 -24.26
C LEU A 44 -6.40 7.32 -25.64
N HIS A 45 -6.68 8.55 -26.12
CA HIS A 45 -6.13 9.04 -27.39
C HIS A 45 -4.61 9.24 -27.34
N PHE A 46 -4.09 9.76 -26.22
CA PHE A 46 -2.68 10.01 -26.04
C PHE A 46 -1.87 8.72 -25.90
N ASN A 47 -2.47 7.66 -25.35
CA ASN A 47 -1.87 6.35 -25.12
C ASN A 47 -0.53 6.46 -24.35
N PRO A 48 -0.54 6.91 -23.08
CA PRO A 48 0.67 7.16 -22.30
C PRO A 48 1.42 5.88 -21.95
N HIS A 49 2.74 5.98 -21.83
CA HIS A 49 3.58 4.91 -21.27
C HIS A 49 3.70 5.02 -19.74
N VAL A 50 3.43 6.19 -19.16
CA VAL A 50 3.38 6.44 -17.71
C VAL A 50 2.35 7.52 -17.44
N ILE A 51 1.62 7.39 -16.34
CA ILE A 51 0.72 8.44 -15.83
C ILE A 51 1.26 8.90 -14.46
N LEU A 52 1.50 10.21 -14.34
CA LEU A 52 1.76 10.88 -13.07
C LEU A 52 0.47 11.55 -12.60
N MET A 53 0.06 11.30 -11.38
CA MET A 53 -1.18 11.84 -10.82
C MET A 53 -0.97 12.42 -9.44
N HIS A 54 -1.37 13.68 -9.26
CA HIS A 54 -1.45 14.32 -7.97
C HIS A 54 -2.81 14.05 -7.31
N LEU A 55 -2.81 13.69 -6.03
CA LEU A 55 -4.02 13.40 -5.26
C LEU A 55 -4.28 14.46 -4.18
N GLU A 56 -4.32 15.74 -4.57
CA GLU A 56 -4.65 16.82 -3.63
C GLU A 56 -6.18 16.99 -3.49
N ASN A 57 -6.63 17.29 -2.25
CA ASN A 57 -8.02 17.63 -1.91
C ASN A 57 -9.10 16.59 -2.24
N ILE A 58 -8.74 15.44 -2.74
CA ILE A 58 -9.67 14.32 -2.85
C ILE A 58 -9.67 13.60 -1.50
N HIS A 59 -10.85 13.42 -0.90
CA HIS A 59 -10.94 12.56 0.29
C HIS A 59 -10.18 11.27 0.02
N GLU A 60 -9.29 10.86 0.93
CA GLU A 60 -8.38 9.73 0.75
C GLU A 60 -9.05 8.50 0.09
N ARG A 61 -10.32 8.24 0.45
CA ARG A 61 -11.09 7.13 -0.10
C ARG A 61 -11.39 7.30 -1.60
N GLU A 62 -11.73 8.51 -2.03
CA GLU A 62 -12.05 8.82 -3.42
C GLU A 62 -10.80 8.82 -4.30
N GLY A 63 -9.66 9.33 -3.81
CA GLY A 63 -8.39 9.32 -4.53
C GLY A 63 -7.90 7.91 -4.85
N PHE A 64 -8.02 6.98 -3.90
CA PHE A 64 -7.65 5.58 -4.15
C PHE A 64 -8.67 4.83 -5.01
N MET A 65 -9.95 5.19 -4.96
CA MET A 65 -10.95 4.69 -5.91
C MET A 65 -10.64 5.17 -7.33
N LEU A 66 -10.25 6.44 -7.50
CA LEU A 66 -9.82 7.00 -8.77
C LEU A 66 -8.58 6.28 -9.31
N SER A 67 -7.56 6.07 -8.49
CA SER A 67 -6.36 5.32 -8.85
C SER A 67 -6.70 3.90 -9.32
N SER A 68 -7.58 3.20 -8.62
CA SER A 68 -8.04 1.86 -9.00
C SER A 68 -8.79 1.88 -10.34
N LYS A 69 -9.61 2.91 -10.58
CA LYS A 69 -10.30 3.11 -11.85
C LYS A 69 -9.30 3.32 -12.98
N PHE A 70 -8.30 4.19 -12.78
CA PHE A 70 -7.25 4.41 -13.79
C PHE A 70 -6.48 3.12 -14.08
N LYS A 71 -6.09 2.35 -13.07
CA LYS A 71 -5.41 1.05 -13.27
C LYS A 71 -6.26 0.04 -14.01
N SER A 72 -7.58 0.07 -13.90
CA SER A 72 -8.47 -0.80 -14.66
C SER A 72 -8.65 -0.37 -16.12
N LEU A 73 -8.66 0.94 -16.38
CA LEU A 73 -8.79 1.49 -17.73
C LEU A 73 -7.48 1.44 -18.53
N PHE A 74 -6.35 1.66 -17.85
CA PHE A 74 -5.01 1.70 -18.46
C PHE A 74 -4.18 0.51 -17.97
N THR A 75 -4.65 -0.70 -18.30
CA THR A 75 -3.96 -1.95 -17.93
C THR A 75 -2.55 -1.99 -18.53
N GLY A 76 -1.56 -2.24 -17.67
CA GLY A 76 -0.15 -2.27 -18.08
C GLY A 76 0.54 -0.90 -18.14
N VAL A 77 -0.19 0.21 -17.99
CA VAL A 77 0.41 1.55 -17.89
C VAL A 77 0.76 1.82 -16.42
N PRO A 78 2.04 2.09 -16.09
CA PRO A 78 2.44 2.48 -14.75
C PRO A 78 1.76 3.77 -14.29
N LEU A 79 1.28 3.75 -13.04
CA LEU A 79 0.69 4.90 -12.37
C LEU A 79 1.57 5.34 -11.21
N ILE A 80 2.10 6.54 -11.29
CA ILE A 80 2.86 7.21 -10.23
C ILE A 80 1.92 8.18 -9.52
N ILE A 81 1.72 7.99 -8.24
CA ILE A 81 1.03 8.96 -7.38
C ILE A 81 2.07 9.81 -6.66
N TYR A 82 1.85 11.12 -6.61
CA TYR A 82 2.64 12.01 -5.79
C TYR A 82 1.73 12.98 -5.03
N GLU A 83 2.11 13.29 -3.81
CA GLU A 83 1.35 14.19 -2.94
C GLU A 83 2.23 14.87 -1.91
N GLU A 84 1.73 15.99 -1.36
CA GLU A 84 2.37 16.65 -0.24
C GLU A 84 2.26 15.77 1.02
N ASN A 85 3.33 15.75 1.81
CA ASN A 85 3.40 14.97 3.04
C ASN A 85 3.11 13.48 2.81
N ALA A 86 3.86 12.90 1.88
CA ALA A 86 3.83 11.45 1.65
C ALA A 86 4.02 10.70 2.97
N ASN A 87 3.10 9.79 3.27
CA ASN A 87 3.16 9.01 4.50
C ASN A 87 2.84 7.53 4.28
N TYR A 88 3.26 6.73 5.26
CA TYR A 88 3.11 5.28 5.24
C TYR A 88 1.68 4.79 4.99
N ASN A 89 0.67 5.38 5.66
CA ASN A 89 -0.70 4.90 5.56
C ASN A 89 -1.28 5.14 4.15
N LYS A 90 -0.98 6.29 3.56
CA LYS A 90 -1.37 6.65 2.21
C LYS A 90 -0.64 5.77 1.19
N ALA A 91 0.68 5.58 1.34
CA ALA A 91 1.45 4.70 0.48
C ALA A 91 0.93 3.25 0.49
N LEU A 92 0.58 2.71 1.67
CA LEU A 92 -0.04 1.38 1.76
C LEU A 92 -1.38 1.30 1.03
N LYS A 93 -2.21 2.34 1.10
CA LYS A 93 -3.47 2.40 0.36
C LYS A 93 -3.21 2.43 -1.14
N GLY A 94 -2.24 3.23 -1.60
CA GLY A 94 -1.79 3.26 -2.99
C GLY A 94 -1.35 1.90 -3.50
N LEU A 95 -0.50 1.19 -2.75
CA LEU A 95 -0.06 -0.16 -3.09
C LEU A 95 -1.23 -1.16 -3.18
N ARG A 96 -2.22 -1.04 -2.29
CA ARG A 96 -3.45 -1.86 -2.37
C ARG A 96 -4.30 -1.52 -3.60
N ALA A 97 -4.28 -0.26 -4.05
CA ALA A 97 -4.90 0.19 -5.29
C ALA A 97 -4.07 -0.16 -6.55
N LYS A 98 -2.98 -0.93 -6.39
CA LYS A 98 -2.05 -1.34 -7.46
C LYS A 98 -1.35 -0.17 -8.15
N VAL A 99 -1.10 0.90 -7.42
CA VAL A 99 -0.25 2.01 -7.87
C VAL A 99 1.20 1.51 -7.96
N ASP A 100 1.88 1.84 -9.03
CA ASP A 100 3.24 1.32 -9.29
C ASP A 100 4.31 2.14 -8.56
N ALA A 101 4.04 3.43 -8.31
CA ALA A 101 4.95 4.27 -7.52
C ALA A 101 4.22 5.30 -6.67
N TYR A 102 4.86 5.66 -5.57
CA TYR A 102 4.40 6.68 -4.64
C TYR A 102 5.55 7.60 -4.25
N LEU A 103 5.39 8.91 -4.52
CA LEU A 103 6.38 9.95 -4.29
C LEU A 103 5.89 11.03 -3.32
N ASP A 104 6.84 11.63 -2.62
CA ASP A 104 6.63 12.92 -1.96
C ASP A 104 6.82 14.05 -2.99
N LYS A 105 5.93 15.03 -2.99
CA LYS A 105 6.01 16.20 -3.88
C LYS A 105 7.27 17.04 -3.61
N ASN A 106 7.82 16.93 -2.40
CA ASN A 106 9.05 17.61 -1.99
C ASN A 106 10.33 16.81 -2.29
N CYS A 107 10.23 15.68 -3.04
CA CYS A 107 11.42 14.93 -3.46
C CYS A 107 12.30 15.79 -4.38
N ASP A 108 13.60 15.50 -4.38
CA ASP A 108 14.52 16.16 -5.31
C ASP A 108 14.37 15.65 -6.74
N GLN A 109 15.01 16.33 -7.68
CA GLN A 109 14.97 15.98 -9.09
C GLN A 109 15.49 14.57 -9.35
N ASP A 110 16.54 14.16 -8.67
CA ASP A 110 17.19 12.86 -8.90
C ASP A 110 16.28 11.72 -8.45
N GLU A 111 15.63 11.87 -7.31
CA GLU A 111 14.64 10.92 -6.81
C GLU A 111 13.44 10.80 -7.77
N PHE A 112 12.92 11.94 -8.25
CA PHE A 112 11.83 11.97 -9.22
C PHE A 112 12.19 11.23 -10.52
N VAL A 113 13.34 11.55 -11.12
CA VAL A 113 13.81 10.93 -12.36
C VAL A 113 14.08 9.42 -12.16
N LYS A 114 14.68 9.06 -11.02
CA LYS A 114 14.88 7.65 -10.64
C LYS A 114 13.56 6.89 -10.53
N CYS A 115 12.55 7.48 -9.93
CA CYS A 115 11.21 6.89 -9.85
C CYS A 115 10.65 6.60 -11.24
N VAL A 116 10.64 7.60 -12.13
CA VAL A 116 10.11 7.44 -13.50
C VAL A 116 10.85 6.35 -14.26
N LYS A 117 12.19 6.32 -14.20
CA LYS A 117 13.01 5.24 -14.82
C LYS A 117 12.65 3.88 -14.26
N THR A 118 12.51 3.77 -12.93
CA THR A 118 12.21 2.51 -12.25
C THR A 118 10.87 1.92 -12.69
N VAL A 119 9.83 2.76 -12.82
CA VAL A 119 8.52 2.26 -13.26
C VAL A 119 8.47 1.95 -14.75
N LEU A 120 9.26 2.66 -15.57
CA LEU A 120 9.42 2.32 -16.98
C LEU A 120 10.09 0.96 -17.19
N ASP A 121 10.97 0.56 -16.25
CA ASP A 121 11.58 -0.77 -16.18
C ASP A 121 10.62 -1.85 -15.63
N GLY A 122 9.35 -1.52 -15.37
CA GLY A 122 8.34 -2.43 -14.84
C GLY A 122 8.48 -2.75 -13.34
N LYS A 123 9.22 -1.93 -12.59
CA LYS A 123 9.45 -2.11 -11.15
C LYS A 123 8.64 -1.10 -10.34
N ASN A 124 8.25 -1.48 -9.12
CA ASN A 124 7.60 -0.56 -8.19
C ASN A 124 8.60 0.38 -7.52
N TYR A 125 8.16 1.60 -7.18
CA TYR A 125 8.96 2.58 -6.47
C TYR A 125 8.21 3.20 -5.29
N LEU A 126 8.92 3.38 -4.20
CA LEU A 126 8.47 4.17 -3.04
C LEU A 126 9.54 5.19 -2.71
N CYS A 127 9.15 6.43 -2.42
CA CYS A 127 10.10 7.47 -2.02
C CYS A 127 10.84 7.11 -0.71
N ALA A 128 12.04 7.64 -0.57
CA ALA A 128 12.92 7.33 0.56
C ALA A 128 12.25 7.61 1.91
N SER A 129 11.51 8.69 2.04
CA SER A 129 10.77 9.04 3.27
C SER A 129 9.74 7.97 3.66
N VAL A 130 9.01 7.42 2.70
CA VAL A 130 8.05 6.33 2.92
C VAL A 130 8.75 5.02 3.25
N GLN A 131 9.85 4.70 2.54
CA GLN A 131 10.65 3.50 2.83
C GLN A 131 11.18 3.54 4.25
N GLN A 132 11.75 4.66 4.69
CA GLN A 132 12.24 4.86 6.05
C GLN A 132 11.12 4.65 7.09
N HIS A 133 9.94 5.21 6.84
CA HIS A 133 8.78 5.04 7.71
C HIS A 133 8.31 3.58 7.79
N ILE A 134 8.33 2.84 6.66
CA ILE A 134 8.01 1.41 6.64
C ILE A 134 8.99 0.65 7.53
N ILE A 135 10.29 0.89 7.39
CA ILE A 135 11.34 0.27 8.20
C ILE A 135 11.12 0.56 9.69
N GLU A 136 10.89 1.83 10.03
CA GLU A 136 10.61 2.22 11.42
C GLU A 136 9.36 1.54 11.99
N GLN A 137 8.28 1.46 11.23
CA GLN A 137 7.06 0.79 11.66
C GLN A 137 7.26 -0.73 11.83
N VAL A 138 8.04 -1.35 10.96
CA VAL A 138 8.43 -2.76 11.08
C VAL A 138 9.23 -2.96 12.37
N ILE A 139 10.20 -2.09 12.64
CA ILE A 139 11.03 -2.16 13.86
C ILE A 139 10.20 -1.84 15.12
N LYS A 140 9.44 -0.72 15.13
CA LYS A 140 8.66 -0.27 16.30
C LYS A 140 7.49 -1.20 16.63
N ARG A 141 6.82 -1.75 15.63
CA ARG A 141 5.66 -2.63 15.85
C ARG A 141 6.04 -4.00 16.34
N LYS A 142 7.35 -4.38 16.43
CA LYS A 142 7.68 -5.80 16.55
C LYS A 142 6.72 -6.60 15.66
N ILE A 143 6.56 -6.16 14.39
CA ILE A 143 5.78 -6.96 13.45
C ILE A 143 6.54 -8.27 13.44
N PRO A 144 6.02 -9.36 14.00
CA PRO A 144 6.56 -10.62 13.65
C PRO A 144 6.43 -10.62 12.13
N LEU A 145 7.56 -10.55 11.41
CA LEU A 145 7.61 -11.02 10.04
C LEU A 145 6.70 -12.23 10.09
N LYS A 146 5.67 -12.33 9.21
CA LYS A 146 4.80 -13.49 9.20
C LYS A 146 5.66 -14.72 8.95
N THR A 147 6.38 -15.12 9.97
CA THR A 147 6.98 -16.44 10.02
C THR A 147 5.77 -17.35 10.12
N PRO A 148 5.58 -18.27 9.17
CA PRO A 148 4.51 -19.23 9.28
C PRO A 148 4.60 -19.86 10.69
N GLY A 149 3.56 -19.74 11.50
CA GLY A 149 3.53 -20.29 12.84
C GLY A 149 3.59 -19.30 14.02
N LEU A 150 3.88 -17.99 13.83
CA LEU A 150 3.87 -17.04 14.94
C LEU A 150 2.50 -16.36 15.12
N LEU A 151 2.00 -16.41 16.34
CA LEU A 151 0.77 -15.73 16.75
C LEU A 151 1.05 -14.25 17.02
N SER A 152 0.11 -13.36 16.65
CA SER A 152 0.13 -11.96 17.11
C SER A 152 -0.08 -11.90 18.63
N LEU A 153 0.24 -10.76 19.26
CA LEU A 153 0.02 -10.59 20.71
C LEU A 153 -1.44 -10.90 21.11
N ARG A 154 -2.41 -10.47 20.30
CA ARG A 154 -3.83 -10.73 20.55
C ARG A 154 -4.19 -12.20 20.33
N GLU A 155 -3.66 -12.82 19.29
CA GLU A 155 -3.85 -14.25 19.06
C GLU A 155 -3.16 -15.09 20.16
N SER A 156 -1.98 -14.67 20.65
CA SER A 156 -1.30 -15.32 21.76
C SER A 156 -2.10 -15.24 23.07
N GLU A 157 -2.70 -14.09 23.37
CA GLU A 157 -3.59 -13.90 24.52
C GLU A 157 -4.80 -14.85 24.45
N ILE A 158 -5.47 -14.87 23.30
CA ILE A 158 -6.62 -15.75 23.07
C ILE A 158 -6.19 -17.23 23.10
N ALA A 159 -5.05 -17.57 22.52
CA ALA A 159 -4.51 -18.94 22.55
C ALA A 159 -4.24 -19.41 23.97
N ARG A 160 -3.71 -18.54 24.85
CA ARG A 160 -3.52 -18.86 26.29
C ARG A 160 -4.84 -19.15 26.98
N LEU A 161 -5.85 -18.29 26.79
CA LEU A 161 -7.17 -18.50 27.39
C LEU A 161 -7.82 -19.81 26.90
N ILE A 162 -7.69 -20.15 25.62
CA ILE A 162 -8.17 -21.43 25.06
C ILE A 162 -7.39 -22.60 25.67
N ARG A 163 -6.06 -22.48 25.82
CA ARG A 163 -5.20 -23.48 26.47
C ARG A 163 -5.65 -23.74 27.91
N ASP A 164 -5.99 -22.68 28.62
CA ASP A 164 -6.38 -22.72 30.04
C ASP A 164 -7.82 -23.20 30.22
N GLY A 165 -8.54 -23.51 29.14
CA GLY A 165 -9.84 -24.16 29.16
C GLY A 165 -11.04 -23.19 29.07
N GLU A 166 -10.78 -21.89 28.83
CA GLU A 166 -11.84 -20.91 28.71
C GLU A 166 -12.71 -21.18 27.47
N ARG A 167 -14.03 -21.03 27.64
CA ARG A 167 -14.99 -21.15 26.53
C ARG A 167 -14.97 -19.90 25.67
N THR A 168 -15.29 -20.05 24.39
CA THR A 168 -15.37 -18.93 23.43
C THR A 168 -16.23 -17.76 23.91
N SER A 169 -17.34 -18.06 24.61
CA SER A 169 -18.21 -17.04 25.22
C SER A 169 -17.56 -16.32 26.40
N GLY A 170 -16.81 -17.04 27.23
CA GLY A 170 -16.06 -16.47 28.36
C GLY A 170 -14.94 -15.56 27.88
N ILE A 171 -14.17 -16.01 26.89
CA ILE A 171 -13.13 -15.21 26.25
C ILE A 171 -13.73 -13.94 25.61
N ALA A 172 -14.86 -14.06 24.95
CA ALA A 172 -15.56 -12.92 24.35
C ALA A 172 -15.95 -11.87 25.40
N LEU A 173 -16.49 -12.32 26.54
CA LEU A 173 -16.84 -11.43 27.65
C LEU A 173 -15.61 -10.75 28.26
N LEU A 174 -14.55 -11.53 28.56
CA LEU A 174 -13.29 -11.01 29.13
C LEU A 174 -12.63 -9.97 28.26
N LEU A 175 -12.71 -10.12 26.94
CA LEU A 175 -12.00 -9.28 25.98
C LEU A 175 -12.90 -8.19 25.34
N GLY A 176 -14.17 -8.09 25.73
CA GLY A 176 -15.13 -7.10 25.16
C GLY A 176 -15.42 -7.34 23.68
N LEU A 177 -15.42 -8.60 23.21
CA LEU A 177 -15.60 -8.97 21.82
C LEU A 177 -16.85 -9.83 21.62
N LYS A 178 -17.26 -10.01 20.36
CA LYS A 178 -18.33 -10.95 20.01
C LYS A 178 -17.79 -12.39 19.97
N SER A 179 -18.60 -13.37 20.37
CA SER A 179 -18.22 -14.80 20.31
C SER A 179 -17.87 -15.26 18.89
N SER A 180 -18.52 -14.71 17.87
CA SER A 180 -18.18 -14.96 16.45
C SER A 180 -16.76 -14.51 16.12
N THR A 181 -16.32 -13.35 16.64
CA THR A 181 -14.96 -12.84 16.47
C THR A 181 -13.93 -13.80 17.08
N ILE A 182 -14.19 -14.28 18.32
CA ILE A 182 -13.32 -15.25 18.99
C ILE A 182 -13.25 -16.56 18.20
N SER A 183 -14.38 -17.05 17.65
CA SER A 183 -14.39 -18.26 16.81
C SER A 183 -13.53 -18.11 15.56
N THR A 184 -13.61 -16.96 14.88
CA THR A 184 -12.77 -16.68 13.71
C THR A 184 -11.28 -16.61 14.08
N VAL A 185 -10.94 -15.93 15.18
CA VAL A 185 -9.56 -15.83 15.67
C VAL A 185 -9.03 -17.22 16.08
N LYS A 186 -9.84 -18.05 16.74
CA LYS A 186 -9.50 -19.44 17.08
C LYS A 186 -9.14 -20.26 15.84
N ALA A 187 -9.94 -20.17 14.78
CA ALA A 187 -9.65 -20.86 13.50
C ALA A 187 -8.32 -20.36 12.90
N THR A 188 -8.05 -19.07 12.95
CA THR A 188 -6.79 -18.47 12.47
C THR A 188 -5.59 -18.98 13.30
N ILE A 189 -5.72 -19.04 14.63
CA ILE A 189 -4.68 -19.58 15.54
C ILE A 189 -4.36 -21.03 15.19
N TYR A 190 -5.40 -21.85 15.01
CA TYR A 190 -5.24 -23.26 14.68
C TYR A 190 -4.53 -23.45 13.33
N ALA A 191 -4.93 -22.70 12.31
CA ALA A 191 -4.29 -22.72 11.00
C ALA A 191 -2.82 -22.28 11.06
N LYS A 192 -2.51 -21.22 11.84
CA LYS A 192 -1.14 -20.73 12.00
C LYS A 192 -0.22 -21.71 12.71
N LEU A 193 -0.71 -22.41 13.73
CA LEU A 193 0.06 -23.35 14.53
C LEU A 193 0.04 -24.79 13.96
N GLY A 194 -0.76 -25.03 12.90
CA GLY A 194 -0.90 -26.35 12.30
C GLY A 194 -1.55 -27.35 13.25
N VAL A 195 -2.53 -26.92 14.06
CA VAL A 195 -3.24 -27.74 15.04
C VAL A 195 -4.73 -27.79 14.71
N SER A 196 -5.40 -28.87 15.10
CA SER A 196 -6.82 -29.08 14.81
C SER A 196 -7.74 -29.04 16.04
N ASN A 197 -7.17 -29.16 17.24
CA ASN A 197 -7.91 -29.21 18.51
C ASN A 197 -7.14 -28.56 19.66
N VAL A 198 -7.83 -28.46 20.83
CA VAL A 198 -7.28 -27.79 22.02
C VAL A 198 -6.11 -28.59 22.61
N VAL A 199 -6.13 -29.92 22.50
CA VAL A 199 -5.05 -30.77 23.04
C VAL A 199 -3.75 -30.52 22.26
N GLU A 200 -3.83 -30.53 20.95
CA GLU A 200 -2.70 -30.19 20.07
C GLU A 200 -2.19 -28.78 20.31
N LEU A 201 -3.11 -27.83 20.54
CA LEU A 201 -2.75 -26.43 20.87
C LEU A 201 -1.93 -26.39 22.19
N ARG A 202 -2.35 -27.10 23.23
CA ARG A 202 -1.64 -27.17 24.52
C ARG A 202 -0.22 -27.72 24.33
N ASN A 203 -0.08 -28.81 23.62
CA ASN A 203 1.23 -29.47 23.37
C ASN A 203 2.14 -28.53 22.55
N LYS A 204 1.59 -27.88 21.52
CA LYS A 204 2.36 -26.97 20.69
C LYS A 204 2.83 -25.73 21.44
N MET A 205 1.98 -25.18 22.30
CA MET A 205 2.33 -24.01 23.11
C MET A 205 3.35 -24.35 24.22
N ALA A 206 3.34 -25.55 24.76
CA ALA A 206 4.36 -25.99 25.71
C ALA A 206 5.76 -26.04 25.05
N GLN A 207 5.85 -26.53 23.82
CA GLN A 207 7.11 -26.57 23.04
C GLN A 207 7.66 -25.20 22.66
N LEU A 208 6.83 -24.14 22.62
CA LEU A 208 7.24 -22.79 22.28
C LEU A 208 7.70 -21.96 23.49
N THR A 209 7.59 -22.52 24.70
CA THR A 209 7.91 -21.83 25.98
C THR A 209 9.23 -22.33 26.59
N GLU A 210 9.83 -23.37 26.02
CA GLU A 210 11.21 -23.84 26.28
C GLU A 210 12.19 -23.12 25.33
#